data_f2e8e357061eeda8de88d157f2216647
#
_entry.id   f2e8e357061eeda8de88d157f2216647
#
_cell.length_a   1.000
_cell.length_b   1.000
_cell.length_c   1.000
_cell.angle_alpha   90.00
_cell.angle_beta   90.00
_cell.angle_gamma   90.00
#
_symmetry.space_group_name_H-M   'P 1'
#
loop_
_entity.id
_entity.type
_entity.pdbx_description
1 polymer ?
#
loop_
_entity_poly.entity_id
_entity_poly.type
_entity_poly.pdbx_seq_one_letter_code
_entity_poly.pdbx_strand_id
1 'polypeptide(L)'
;MAEHSRSHGSTLTTKIMARISKKRKDALAKFDSEKVYSLEAAAAILKEISYTKFDASVDIDVRLGVDPRKADQMVRGVVALPHGTGKSVRVLVLCTPDKVEEAKAAGADHVGLDDYIQKIEKEGWTDIDVIITMPTVMAKLGRLGRVLGPRGLMPNPKSGTVTLEVGKAVQEVKAGKIDFKVDKTGIIHAGIGKVSFDAAKIAENANEIIQTLIKLKPSSAKGTYVKGVTLSSTMSPGVQIDKSTIIGL
;
A
#
# COMPACT_ATOMS: atom_id res chain seq x y z
N MET A 1 -53.34 40.25 -19.35
CA MET A 1 -52.50 39.03 -19.43
C MET A 1 -51.06 39.50 -19.38
N ALA A 2 -50.42 39.38 -18.25
CA ALA A 2 -49.03 39.73 -18.06
C ALA A 2 -48.25 38.47 -17.68
N GLU A 3 -47.41 38.01 -18.58
CA GLU A 3 -46.53 36.87 -18.36
C GLU A 3 -45.35 37.27 -17.48
N HIS A 4 -45.26 36.64 -16.31
CA HIS A 4 -44.13 36.75 -15.42
C HIS A 4 -43.05 35.77 -15.84
N SER A 5 -42.09 36.27 -16.59
CA SER A 5 -40.82 35.58 -16.86
C SER A 5 -40.00 35.49 -15.55
N ARG A 6 -39.94 34.29 -14.95
CA ARG A 6 -39.01 34.00 -13.84
C ARG A 6 -37.64 33.70 -14.40
N SER A 7 -36.74 34.66 -14.30
CA SER A 7 -35.33 34.47 -14.54
C SER A 7 -34.74 33.52 -13.50
N HIS A 8 -34.32 32.32 -13.90
CA HIS A 8 -33.54 31.42 -13.07
C HIS A 8 -32.13 32.00 -12.92
N GLY A 9 -31.91 32.69 -11.81
CA GLY A 9 -30.57 33.10 -11.42
C GLY A 9 -29.71 31.89 -11.16
N SER A 10 -28.80 31.61 -12.06
CA SER A 10 -27.69 30.63 -11.91
C SER A 10 -26.79 31.13 -10.79
N THR A 11 -26.97 30.59 -9.59
CA THR A 11 -26.02 30.76 -8.48
C THR A 11 -24.71 30.09 -8.87
N LEU A 12 -23.78 30.87 -9.40
CA LEU A 12 -22.38 30.50 -9.56
C LEU A 12 -21.82 30.20 -8.17
N THR A 13 -21.86 28.92 -7.78
CA THR A 13 -21.16 28.44 -6.60
C THR A 13 -19.67 28.65 -6.87
N THR A 14 -19.12 29.74 -6.33
CA THR A 14 -17.68 30.01 -6.39
C THR A 14 -16.98 28.87 -5.66
N LYS A 15 -16.52 27.87 -6.42
CA LYS A 15 -15.75 26.76 -5.89
C LYS A 15 -14.47 27.36 -5.33
N ILE A 16 -14.39 27.48 -4.01
CA ILE A 16 -13.17 27.92 -3.33
C ILE A 16 -12.11 26.86 -3.61
N MET A 17 -11.36 27.07 -4.68
CA MET A 17 -10.23 26.20 -5.03
C MET A 17 -9.09 26.52 -4.07
N ALA A 18 -8.69 25.54 -3.27
CA ALA A 18 -7.51 25.66 -2.42
C ALA A 18 -6.32 26.12 -3.28
N ARG A 19 -5.53 27.08 -2.75
CA ARG A 19 -4.39 27.65 -3.44
C ARG A 19 -3.32 26.57 -3.65
N ILE A 20 -3.10 26.20 -4.91
CA ILE A 20 -2.05 25.22 -5.29
C ILE A 20 -0.68 25.85 -5.03
N SER A 21 0.22 25.12 -4.35
CA SER A 21 1.58 25.58 -4.08
C SER A 21 2.38 25.78 -5.38
N LYS A 22 3.37 26.69 -5.37
CA LYS A 22 4.23 26.95 -6.54
C LYS A 22 4.89 25.67 -7.04
N LYS A 23 5.52 24.88 -6.16
CA LYS A 23 6.17 23.61 -6.52
C LYS A 23 5.23 22.60 -7.19
N ARG A 24 3.97 22.52 -6.74
CA ARG A 24 2.99 21.65 -7.36
C ARG A 24 2.55 22.15 -8.74
N LYS A 25 2.49 23.48 -8.96
CA LYS A 25 2.25 24.05 -10.28
C LYS A 25 3.38 23.72 -11.25
N ASP A 26 4.62 23.87 -10.79
CA ASP A 26 5.82 23.57 -11.57
C ASP A 26 5.87 22.06 -11.94
N ALA A 27 5.49 21.19 -11.01
CA ALA A 27 5.39 19.76 -11.27
C ALA A 27 4.29 19.42 -12.30
N LEU A 28 3.12 20.06 -12.19
CA LEU A 28 2.01 19.88 -13.14
C LEU A 28 2.34 20.44 -14.55
N ALA A 29 3.20 21.42 -14.65
CA ALA A 29 3.63 21.97 -15.94
C ALA A 29 4.58 21.03 -16.73
N LYS A 30 5.21 20.04 -16.04
CA LYS A 30 6.17 19.12 -16.67
C LYS A 30 5.52 17.95 -17.41
N PHE A 31 4.26 17.64 -17.16
CA PHE A 31 3.54 16.56 -17.80
C PHE A 31 2.06 16.90 -17.96
N ASP A 32 1.38 16.21 -18.86
CA ASP A 32 -0.05 16.38 -19.08
C ASP A 32 -0.83 15.43 -18.17
N SER A 33 -1.56 15.96 -17.20
CA SER A 33 -2.32 15.18 -16.21
C SER A 33 -3.54 14.46 -16.79
N GLU A 34 -3.98 14.80 -18.00
CA GLU A 34 -5.13 14.18 -18.68
C GLU A 34 -4.71 13.00 -19.55
N LYS A 35 -3.43 12.92 -19.91
CA LYS A 35 -2.88 11.80 -20.68
C LYS A 35 -2.64 10.58 -19.80
N VAL A 36 -2.76 9.43 -20.43
CA VAL A 36 -2.35 8.13 -19.87
C VAL A 36 -0.98 7.75 -20.44
N TYR A 37 -0.14 7.18 -19.60
CA TYR A 37 1.25 6.87 -19.94
C TYR A 37 1.52 5.38 -19.80
N SER A 38 2.50 4.86 -20.53
CA SER A 38 3.01 3.51 -20.26
C SER A 38 3.66 3.46 -18.87
N LEU A 39 3.75 2.28 -18.31
CA LEU A 39 4.27 2.09 -16.94
C LEU A 39 5.71 2.61 -16.78
N GLU A 40 6.56 2.38 -17.78
CA GLU A 40 7.94 2.87 -17.81
C GLU A 40 8.02 4.40 -17.94
N ALA A 41 7.22 4.97 -18.86
CA ALA A 41 7.15 6.42 -19.04
C ALA A 41 6.62 7.11 -17.77
N ALA A 42 5.60 6.53 -17.12
CA ALA A 42 5.05 7.05 -15.88
C ALA A 42 6.09 7.04 -14.76
N ALA A 43 6.90 5.99 -14.63
CA ALA A 43 7.98 5.91 -13.66
C ALA A 43 9.09 6.95 -13.92
N ALA A 44 9.44 7.21 -15.18
CA ALA A 44 10.40 8.25 -15.55
C ALA A 44 9.87 9.65 -15.22
N ILE A 45 8.64 9.96 -15.63
CA ILE A 45 7.98 11.24 -15.34
C ILE A 45 7.90 11.47 -13.83
N LEU A 46 7.59 10.43 -13.04
CA LEU A 46 7.46 10.52 -11.59
C LEU A 46 8.77 10.98 -10.94
N LYS A 47 9.92 10.54 -11.41
CA LYS A 47 11.24 11.00 -10.94
C LYS A 47 11.48 12.47 -11.24
N GLU A 48 11.05 12.96 -12.41
CA GLU A 48 11.20 14.35 -12.83
C GLU A 48 10.28 15.33 -12.08
N ILE A 49 9.07 14.89 -11.73
CA ILE A 49 8.08 15.72 -11.03
C ILE A 49 8.24 15.69 -9.51
N SER A 50 9.06 14.78 -8.97
CA SER A 50 9.36 14.73 -7.55
C SER A 50 10.18 15.94 -7.13
N TYR A 51 9.67 16.74 -6.20
CA TYR A 51 10.30 17.99 -5.74
C TYR A 51 10.67 17.97 -4.26
N THR A 52 10.60 16.82 -3.62
CA THR A 52 10.97 16.67 -2.21
C THR A 52 12.48 16.69 -2.03
N LYS A 53 12.95 17.13 -0.87
CA LYS A 53 14.38 17.14 -0.53
C LYS A 53 14.84 15.82 0.09
N PHE A 54 13.92 14.94 0.44
CA PHE A 54 14.17 13.62 0.98
C PHE A 54 13.82 12.55 -0.07
N ASP A 55 14.30 11.34 0.12
CA ASP A 55 13.98 10.21 -0.75
C ASP A 55 12.51 9.80 -0.55
N ALA A 56 11.67 10.31 -1.45
CA ALA A 56 10.23 10.13 -1.37
C ALA A 56 9.82 8.67 -1.65
N SER A 57 8.79 8.20 -0.99
CA SER A 57 8.17 6.93 -1.33
C SER A 57 7.41 7.04 -2.64
N VAL A 58 7.42 5.97 -3.40
CA VAL A 58 6.62 5.80 -4.62
C VAL A 58 5.50 4.85 -4.30
N ASP A 59 4.28 5.30 -4.55
CA ASP A 59 3.06 4.57 -4.26
C ASP A 59 2.30 4.28 -5.55
N ILE A 60 1.65 3.11 -5.59
CA ILE A 60 0.71 2.74 -6.65
C ILE A 60 -0.70 2.70 -6.07
N ASP A 61 -1.62 3.33 -6.78
CA ASP A 61 -3.03 3.36 -6.46
C ASP A 61 -3.81 2.64 -7.56
N VAL A 62 -4.45 1.53 -7.21
CA VAL A 62 -5.22 0.72 -8.17
C VAL A 62 -6.70 0.77 -7.81
N ARG A 63 -7.49 1.41 -8.67
CA ARG A 63 -8.93 1.46 -8.52
C ARG A 63 -9.56 0.20 -9.11
N LEU A 64 -10.21 -0.59 -8.25
CA LEU A 64 -10.88 -1.82 -8.63
C LEU A 64 -12.39 -1.63 -8.85
N GLY A 65 -12.98 -2.53 -9.63
CA GLY A 65 -14.41 -2.62 -9.87
C GLY A 65 -15.11 -3.58 -8.89
N VAL A 66 -14.76 -3.49 -7.61
CA VAL A 66 -15.33 -4.31 -6.53
C VAL A 66 -16.16 -3.47 -5.56
N ASP A 67 -17.07 -4.10 -4.86
CA ASP A 67 -17.80 -3.49 -3.74
C ASP A 67 -17.22 -3.99 -2.41
N PRO A 68 -16.40 -3.18 -1.73
CA PRO A 68 -15.72 -3.59 -0.50
C PRO A 68 -16.66 -3.81 0.70
N ARG A 69 -17.94 -3.46 0.57
CA ARG A 69 -18.98 -3.74 1.60
C ARG A 69 -19.35 -5.22 1.64
N LYS A 70 -19.13 -5.93 0.53
CA LYS A 70 -19.38 -7.35 0.42
C LYS A 70 -18.13 -8.13 0.81
N ALA A 71 -18.26 -9.05 1.75
CA ALA A 71 -17.14 -9.83 2.27
C ALA A 71 -16.44 -10.69 1.21
N ASP A 72 -17.19 -11.17 0.21
CA ASP A 72 -16.73 -11.97 -0.93
C ASP A 72 -15.96 -11.14 -1.98
N GLN A 73 -16.15 -9.81 -2.00
CA GLN A 73 -15.46 -8.88 -2.89
C GLN A 73 -14.32 -8.09 -2.22
N MET A 74 -14.05 -8.39 -0.97
CA MET A 74 -12.95 -7.75 -0.25
C MET A 74 -11.61 -8.36 -0.68
N VAL A 75 -10.93 -7.69 -1.59
CA VAL A 75 -9.60 -8.08 -2.07
C VAL A 75 -8.54 -7.70 -1.04
N ARG A 76 -7.77 -8.69 -0.62
CA ARG A 76 -6.58 -8.51 0.20
C ARG A 76 -5.60 -9.63 -0.08
N GLY A 77 -4.32 -9.33 0.02
CA GLY A 77 -3.27 -10.32 -0.24
C GLY A 77 -1.92 -9.78 0.15
N VAL A 78 -0.93 -10.52 -0.29
CA VAL A 78 0.48 -10.17 -0.15
C VAL A 78 1.17 -10.28 -1.50
N VAL A 79 2.19 -9.48 -1.69
CA VAL A 79 3.06 -9.53 -2.86
C VAL A 79 4.50 -9.40 -2.41
N ALA A 80 5.39 -10.18 -3.01
CA ALA A 80 6.82 -10.03 -2.83
C ALA A 80 7.35 -9.17 -3.98
N LEU A 81 7.89 -8.01 -3.65
CA LEU A 81 8.44 -7.10 -4.66
C LEU A 81 9.84 -7.55 -5.06
N PRO A 82 10.14 -7.72 -6.36
CA PRO A 82 11.45 -8.21 -6.82
C PRO A 82 12.61 -7.31 -6.39
N HIS A 83 12.37 -6.00 -6.30
CA HIS A 83 13.40 -5.03 -5.87
C HIS A 83 13.18 -4.48 -4.46
N GLY A 84 12.26 -5.09 -3.69
CA GLY A 84 11.89 -4.62 -2.37
C GLY A 84 11.23 -3.23 -2.37
N THR A 85 11.03 -2.68 -1.18
CA THR A 85 10.40 -1.35 -0.99
C THR A 85 11.43 -0.23 -0.78
N GLY A 86 12.72 -0.55 -0.61
CA GLY A 86 13.76 0.43 -0.22
C GLY A 86 13.61 0.96 1.20
N LYS A 87 12.75 0.34 2.03
CA LYS A 87 12.59 0.66 3.44
C LYS A 87 13.22 -0.44 4.29
N SER A 88 14.04 -0.06 5.26
CA SER A 88 14.50 -1.00 6.29
C SER A 88 13.33 -1.30 7.24
N VAL A 89 12.84 -2.53 7.21
CA VAL A 89 11.69 -2.99 8.01
C VAL A 89 12.19 -3.58 9.33
N ARG A 90 11.70 -3.06 10.45
CA ARG A 90 11.99 -3.61 11.79
C ARG A 90 10.99 -4.71 12.11
N VAL A 91 11.49 -5.91 12.25
CA VAL A 91 10.67 -7.12 12.45
C VAL A 91 10.74 -7.58 13.89
N LEU A 92 9.59 -7.66 14.56
CA LEU A 92 9.43 -8.35 15.85
C LEU A 92 8.88 -9.75 15.60
N VAL A 93 9.55 -10.74 16.17
CA VAL A 93 9.11 -12.13 16.14
C VAL A 93 8.66 -12.57 17.52
N LEU A 94 7.40 -12.98 17.61
CA LEU A 94 6.82 -13.54 18.83
C LEU A 94 6.67 -15.05 18.67
N CYS A 95 7.62 -15.79 19.23
CA CYS A 95 7.71 -17.24 19.11
C CYS A 95 8.00 -17.94 20.43
N THR A 96 7.85 -19.26 20.43
CA THR A 96 8.30 -20.12 21.55
C THR A 96 9.84 -20.16 21.63
N PRO A 97 10.42 -20.48 22.79
CA PRO A 97 11.88 -20.52 22.97
C PRO A 97 12.61 -21.37 21.92
N ASP A 98 12.00 -22.45 21.45
CA ASP A 98 12.56 -23.38 20.45
C ASP A 98 12.84 -22.73 19.09
N LYS A 99 12.12 -21.66 18.75
CA LYS A 99 12.23 -20.95 17.45
C LYS A 99 12.99 -19.62 17.53
N VAL A 100 13.51 -19.27 18.71
CA VAL A 100 14.23 -17.99 18.91
C VAL A 100 15.54 -17.95 18.10
N GLU A 101 16.28 -19.05 18.07
CA GLU A 101 17.55 -19.13 17.33
C GLU A 101 17.31 -19.03 15.82
N GLU A 102 16.28 -19.72 15.30
CA GLU A 102 15.86 -19.65 13.90
C GLU A 102 15.49 -18.22 13.49
N ALA A 103 14.70 -17.52 14.32
CA ALA A 103 14.30 -16.16 14.07
C ALA A 103 15.48 -15.18 14.07
N LYS A 104 16.42 -15.33 15.01
CA LYS A 104 17.64 -14.52 15.07
C LYS A 104 18.55 -14.77 13.86
N ALA A 105 18.75 -16.03 13.50
CA ALA A 105 19.54 -16.41 12.32
C ALA A 105 18.95 -15.85 11.02
N ALA A 106 17.62 -15.75 10.92
CA ALA A 106 16.94 -15.15 9.79
C ALA A 106 17.02 -13.60 9.77
N GLY A 107 17.58 -12.98 10.80
CA GLY A 107 17.82 -11.54 10.88
C GLY A 107 16.68 -10.73 11.49
N ALA A 108 15.83 -11.31 12.34
CA ALA A 108 14.82 -10.56 13.08
C ALA A 108 15.48 -9.53 14.03
N ASP A 109 14.92 -8.32 14.10
CA ASP A 109 15.49 -7.24 14.94
C ASP A 109 15.14 -7.45 16.42
N HIS A 110 13.95 -7.97 16.68
CA HIS A 110 13.47 -8.28 18.01
C HIS A 110 12.87 -9.68 18.03
N VAL A 111 13.28 -10.50 19.03
CA VAL A 111 12.77 -11.87 19.18
C VAL A 111 12.49 -12.13 20.65
N GLY A 112 11.30 -12.60 20.96
CA GLY A 112 10.89 -12.93 22.32
C GLY A 112 9.44 -13.30 22.41
N LEU A 113 8.88 -13.37 23.61
CA LEU A 113 7.47 -13.67 23.83
C LEU A 113 6.86 -12.76 24.91
N ASP A 114 6.89 -13.20 26.17
CA ASP A 114 6.15 -12.54 27.25
C ASP A 114 6.74 -11.16 27.59
N ASP A 115 8.04 -10.97 27.43
CA ASP A 115 8.74 -9.69 27.67
C ASP A 115 8.21 -8.59 26.72
N TYR A 116 8.12 -8.90 25.44
CA TYR A 116 7.60 -7.94 24.44
C TYR A 116 6.09 -7.75 24.54
N ILE A 117 5.34 -8.79 24.90
CA ILE A 117 3.91 -8.68 25.19
C ILE A 117 3.66 -7.68 26.33
N GLN A 118 4.40 -7.82 27.44
CA GLN A 118 4.31 -6.89 28.57
C GLN A 118 4.76 -5.47 28.21
N LYS A 119 5.81 -5.34 27.41
CA LYS A 119 6.32 -4.05 26.96
C LYS A 119 5.30 -3.31 26.10
N ILE A 120 4.64 -4.01 25.19
CA ILE A 120 3.56 -3.44 24.36
C ILE A 120 2.34 -3.09 25.23
N GLU A 121 1.97 -3.95 26.19
CA GLU A 121 0.79 -3.75 27.03
C GLU A 121 0.97 -2.60 28.04
N LYS A 122 2.12 -2.53 28.71
CA LYS A 122 2.37 -1.54 29.78
C LYS A 122 2.89 -0.21 29.25
N GLU A 123 3.81 -0.25 28.30
CA GLU A 123 4.51 0.94 27.79
C GLU A 123 3.92 1.44 26.46
N GLY A 124 3.03 0.68 25.82
CA GLY A 124 2.54 1.01 24.49
C GLY A 124 3.63 1.02 23.43
N TRP A 125 4.72 0.27 23.65
CA TRP A 125 5.85 0.22 22.72
C TRP A 125 5.44 -0.37 21.37
N THR A 126 5.66 0.37 20.32
CA THR A 126 5.27 0.01 18.95
C THR A 126 6.30 0.48 17.93
N ASP A 127 7.58 0.56 18.34
CA ASP A 127 8.67 0.97 17.47
C ASP A 127 9.14 -0.19 16.55
N ILE A 128 8.17 -0.78 15.86
CA ILE A 128 8.30 -1.92 14.96
C ILE A 128 7.40 -1.70 13.74
N ASP A 129 7.76 -2.29 12.62
CA ASP A 129 7.01 -2.16 11.37
C ASP A 129 6.17 -3.42 11.07
N VAL A 130 6.65 -4.61 11.43
CA VAL A 130 5.95 -5.88 11.22
C VAL A 130 6.10 -6.80 12.43
N ILE A 131 5.02 -7.49 12.80
CA ILE A 131 5.03 -8.54 13.81
C ILE A 131 4.78 -9.89 13.14
N ILE A 132 5.70 -10.83 13.33
CA ILE A 132 5.53 -12.23 12.92
C ILE A 132 5.30 -13.07 14.17
N THR A 133 4.36 -13.99 14.10
CA THR A 133 4.02 -14.85 15.23
C THR A 133 3.67 -16.27 14.81
N MET A 134 3.66 -17.16 15.79
CA MET A 134 3.15 -18.52 15.63
C MET A 134 1.66 -18.59 15.98
N PRO A 135 0.90 -19.53 15.37
CA PRO A 135 -0.52 -19.72 15.68
C PRO A 135 -0.79 -19.95 17.16
N THR A 136 0.09 -20.66 17.86
CA THR A 136 0.03 -20.96 19.30
C THR A 136 0.08 -19.71 20.17
N VAL A 137 0.77 -18.66 19.72
CA VAL A 137 0.94 -17.40 20.47
C VAL A 137 -0.19 -16.41 20.22
N MET A 138 -0.97 -16.58 19.13
CA MET A 138 -2.07 -15.66 18.77
C MET A 138 -3.09 -15.44 19.86
N ALA A 139 -3.38 -16.46 20.66
CA ALA A 139 -4.32 -16.34 21.79
C ALA A 139 -3.85 -15.29 22.84
N LYS A 140 -2.54 -15.22 23.11
CA LYS A 140 -1.94 -14.21 24.00
C LYS A 140 -1.99 -12.81 23.39
N LEU A 141 -1.82 -12.69 22.07
CA LEU A 141 -1.84 -11.41 21.33
C LEU A 141 -3.23 -10.79 21.24
N GLY A 142 -4.29 -11.56 21.40
CA GLY A 142 -5.66 -11.06 21.33
C GLY A 142 -5.92 -9.87 22.27
N ARG A 143 -5.28 -9.85 23.45
CA ARG A 143 -5.37 -8.75 24.41
C ARG A 143 -4.75 -7.45 23.88
N LEU A 144 -3.72 -7.55 23.05
CA LEU A 144 -3.01 -6.41 22.46
C LEU A 144 -3.73 -5.83 21.24
N GLY A 145 -4.84 -6.41 20.79
CA GLY A 145 -5.60 -5.97 19.62
C GLY A 145 -6.04 -4.51 19.69
N ARG A 146 -6.26 -3.96 20.89
CA ARG A 146 -6.60 -2.53 21.08
C ARG A 146 -5.43 -1.59 20.75
N VAL A 147 -4.19 -2.04 20.95
CA VAL A 147 -2.96 -1.26 20.72
C VAL A 147 -2.46 -1.50 19.30
N LEU A 148 -2.37 -2.76 18.88
CA LEU A 148 -1.79 -3.16 17.59
C LEU A 148 -2.75 -2.97 16.41
N GLY A 149 -4.07 -3.15 16.64
CA GLY A 149 -5.08 -3.06 15.59
C GLY A 149 -5.13 -1.71 14.85
N PRO A 150 -5.28 -0.57 15.56
CA PRO A 150 -5.32 0.75 14.93
C PRO A 150 -4.04 1.11 14.16
N ARG A 151 -2.90 0.51 14.56
CA ARG A 151 -1.60 0.74 13.90
C ARG A 151 -1.30 -0.22 12.75
N GLY A 152 -2.20 -1.18 12.47
CA GLY A 152 -2.00 -2.17 11.42
C GLY A 152 -0.94 -3.24 11.75
N LEU A 153 -0.46 -3.30 13.00
CA LEU A 153 0.61 -4.21 13.44
C LEU A 153 0.08 -5.60 13.85
N MET A 154 -1.24 -5.80 13.86
CA MET A 154 -1.82 -7.07 14.28
C MET A 154 -1.52 -8.18 13.28
N PRO A 155 -0.84 -9.27 13.68
CA PRO A 155 -0.53 -10.39 12.79
C PRO A 155 -1.80 -11.03 12.22
N ASN A 156 -1.71 -11.47 10.96
CA ASN A 156 -2.84 -12.06 10.26
C ASN A 156 -2.38 -13.28 9.43
N PRO A 157 -3.06 -14.44 9.53
CA PRO A 157 -2.74 -15.60 8.70
C PRO A 157 -2.78 -15.31 7.19
N LYS A 158 -3.70 -14.44 6.75
CA LYS A 158 -3.85 -14.10 5.33
C LYS A 158 -2.72 -13.22 4.77
N SER A 159 -2.01 -12.48 5.63
CA SER A 159 -0.80 -11.73 5.27
C SER A 159 0.48 -12.54 5.47
N GLY A 160 0.37 -13.84 5.84
CA GLY A 160 1.51 -14.71 6.07
C GLY A 160 2.37 -14.33 7.28
N THR A 161 1.88 -13.42 8.14
CA THR A 161 2.59 -13.01 9.37
C THR A 161 2.30 -13.95 10.56
N VAL A 162 1.42 -14.93 10.37
CA VAL A 162 1.16 -16.01 11.33
C VAL A 162 1.55 -17.32 10.68
N THR A 163 2.71 -17.87 11.05
CA THR A 163 3.28 -19.08 10.42
C THR A 163 4.09 -19.90 11.40
N LEU A 164 4.29 -21.18 11.08
CA LEU A 164 5.21 -22.06 11.80
C LEU A 164 6.66 -21.93 11.30
N GLU A 165 6.84 -21.49 10.05
CA GLU A 165 8.15 -21.27 9.40
C GLU A 165 8.59 -19.81 9.63
N VAL A 166 9.00 -19.52 10.85
CA VAL A 166 9.30 -18.15 11.28
C VAL A 166 10.50 -17.57 10.51
N GLY A 167 11.56 -18.36 10.32
CA GLY A 167 12.78 -17.92 9.62
C GLY A 167 12.50 -17.48 8.18
N LYS A 168 11.74 -18.28 7.44
CA LYS A 168 11.34 -17.96 6.06
C LYS A 168 10.49 -16.69 5.99
N ALA A 169 9.51 -16.55 6.90
CA ALA A 169 8.67 -15.37 6.94
C ALA A 169 9.46 -14.08 7.21
N VAL A 170 10.46 -14.11 8.10
CA VAL A 170 11.36 -12.98 8.36
C VAL A 170 12.15 -12.60 7.10
N GLN A 171 12.71 -13.58 6.41
CA GLN A 171 13.44 -13.33 5.17
C GLN A 171 12.56 -12.74 4.09
N GLU A 172 11.35 -13.26 3.88
CA GLU A 172 10.38 -12.73 2.91
C GLU A 172 9.98 -11.27 3.21
N VAL A 173 9.69 -10.95 4.48
CA VAL A 173 9.36 -9.58 4.89
C VAL A 173 10.54 -8.64 4.68
N LYS A 174 11.77 -9.06 5.00
CA LYS A 174 12.97 -8.26 4.76
C LYS A 174 13.33 -8.15 3.28
N ALA A 175 12.96 -9.13 2.46
CA ALA A 175 13.11 -9.07 1.01
C ALA A 175 12.12 -8.11 0.32
N GLY A 176 11.11 -7.58 1.06
CA GLY A 176 10.16 -6.62 0.52
C GLY A 176 8.78 -7.18 0.25
N LYS A 177 8.36 -8.17 1.02
CA LYS A 177 6.97 -8.64 1.02
C LYS A 177 6.10 -7.59 1.68
N ILE A 178 5.10 -7.10 0.94
CA ILE A 178 4.10 -6.14 1.42
C ILE A 178 2.72 -6.78 1.44
N ASP A 179 1.89 -6.35 2.37
CA ASP A 179 0.47 -6.68 2.38
C ASP A 179 -0.35 -5.51 1.83
N PHE A 180 -1.46 -5.83 1.20
CA PHE A 180 -2.39 -4.85 0.68
C PHE A 180 -3.83 -5.26 0.96
N LYS A 181 -4.67 -4.26 1.07
CA LYS A 181 -6.10 -4.42 1.28
C LYS A 181 -6.87 -3.33 0.54
N VAL A 182 -7.99 -3.71 -0.07
CA VAL A 182 -8.91 -2.75 -0.65
C VAL A 182 -9.52 -1.86 0.43
N ASP A 183 -9.58 -0.57 0.18
CA ASP A 183 -10.21 0.41 1.05
C ASP A 183 -11.75 0.44 0.87
N LYS A 184 -12.44 1.32 1.61
CA LYS A 184 -13.91 1.47 1.54
C LYS A 184 -14.40 2.02 0.19
N THR A 185 -13.53 2.61 -0.62
CA THR A 185 -13.83 3.20 -1.93
C THR A 185 -13.51 2.27 -3.10
N GLY A 186 -12.95 1.08 -2.82
CA GLY A 186 -12.56 0.11 -3.85
C GLY A 186 -11.19 0.37 -4.45
N ILE A 187 -10.31 1.09 -3.73
CA ILE A 187 -8.95 1.40 -4.16
C ILE A 187 -7.97 0.61 -3.30
N ILE A 188 -6.90 0.16 -3.90
CA ILE A 188 -5.73 -0.43 -3.22
C ILE A 188 -4.60 0.57 -3.30
N HIS A 189 -3.98 0.85 -2.16
CA HIS A 189 -2.81 1.71 -2.01
C HIS A 189 -1.64 0.84 -1.58
N ALA A 190 -0.52 0.91 -2.28
CA ALA A 190 0.67 0.13 -1.96
C ALA A 190 1.96 0.90 -2.26
N GLY A 191 2.88 0.93 -1.30
CA GLY A 191 4.21 1.50 -1.50
C GLY A 191 5.10 0.53 -2.27
N ILE A 192 5.61 0.93 -3.44
CA ILE A 192 6.36 0.07 -4.36
C ILE A 192 7.85 0.36 -4.41
N GLY A 193 8.30 1.43 -3.75
CA GLY A 193 9.72 1.77 -3.75
C GLY A 193 10.01 3.20 -3.32
N LYS A 194 11.16 3.68 -3.74
CA LYS A 194 11.66 5.03 -3.50
C LYS A 194 11.97 5.73 -4.82
N VAL A 195 11.94 7.06 -4.82
CA VAL A 195 12.30 7.88 -6.01
C VAL A 195 13.77 7.67 -6.41
N SER A 196 14.63 7.26 -5.46
CA SER A 196 16.02 6.88 -5.73
C SER A 196 16.17 5.63 -6.60
N PHE A 197 15.13 4.79 -6.70
CA PHE A 197 15.14 3.61 -7.56
C PHE A 197 15.18 3.99 -9.04
N ASP A 198 15.73 3.10 -9.87
CA ASP A 198 15.64 3.24 -11.31
C ASP A 198 14.19 3.11 -11.79
N ALA A 199 13.85 3.82 -12.87
CA ALA A 199 12.50 3.78 -13.43
C ALA A 199 12.07 2.35 -13.81
N ALA A 200 13.00 1.54 -14.33
CA ALA A 200 12.75 0.13 -14.64
C ALA A 200 12.36 -0.69 -13.40
N LYS A 201 13.07 -0.51 -12.27
CA LYS A 201 12.75 -1.21 -11.01
C LYS A 201 11.39 -0.82 -10.45
N ILE A 202 11.03 0.46 -10.56
CA ILE A 202 9.69 0.94 -10.16
C ILE A 202 8.61 0.31 -11.05
N ALA A 203 8.86 0.23 -12.37
CA ALA A 203 7.93 -0.36 -13.31
C ALA A 203 7.76 -1.88 -13.08
N GLU A 204 8.83 -2.61 -12.81
CA GLU A 204 8.78 -4.05 -12.50
C GLU A 204 8.02 -4.31 -11.20
N ASN A 205 8.29 -3.55 -10.13
CA ASN A 205 7.55 -3.66 -8.87
C ASN A 205 6.06 -3.35 -9.05
N ALA A 206 5.73 -2.30 -9.82
CA ALA A 206 4.34 -1.94 -10.12
C ALA A 206 3.63 -3.03 -10.92
N ASN A 207 4.31 -3.61 -11.91
CA ASN A 207 3.75 -4.70 -12.72
C ASN A 207 3.45 -5.94 -11.86
N GLU A 208 4.34 -6.33 -10.94
CA GLU A 208 4.15 -7.48 -10.05
C GLU A 208 2.90 -7.32 -9.16
N ILE A 209 2.67 -6.11 -8.63
CA ILE A 209 1.45 -5.82 -7.88
C ILE A 209 0.21 -5.99 -8.76
N ILE A 210 0.21 -5.41 -9.96
CA ILE A 210 -0.92 -5.48 -10.86
C ILE A 210 -1.22 -6.92 -11.26
N GLN A 211 -0.19 -7.71 -11.59
CA GLN A 211 -0.33 -9.13 -11.91
C GLN A 211 -0.91 -9.93 -10.73
N THR A 212 -0.43 -9.65 -9.53
CA THR A 212 -0.95 -10.29 -8.31
C THR A 212 -2.43 -9.93 -8.09
N LEU A 213 -2.81 -8.67 -8.31
CA LEU A 213 -4.20 -8.24 -8.21
C LEU A 213 -5.10 -8.92 -9.23
N ILE A 214 -4.64 -9.09 -10.47
CA ILE A 214 -5.39 -9.80 -11.52
C ILE A 214 -5.61 -11.26 -11.11
N LYS A 215 -4.60 -11.94 -10.58
CA LYS A 215 -4.71 -13.32 -10.07
C LYS A 215 -5.70 -13.45 -8.90
N LEU A 216 -5.83 -12.41 -8.09
CA LEU A 216 -6.72 -12.38 -6.92
C LEU A 216 -8.14 -11.89 -7.24
N LYS A 217 -8.49 -11.73 -8.52
CA LYS A 217 -9.83 -11.29 -8.91
C LYS A 217 -10.91 -12.21 -8.34
N PRO A 218 -11.86 -11.70 -7.53
CA PRO A 218 -12.98 -12.51 -7.05
C PRO A 218 -13.91 -12.92 -8.20
N SER A 219 -14.42 -14.15 -8.15
CA SER A 219 -15.40 -14.64 -9.13
C SER A 219 -16.72 -13.86 -9.13
N SER A 220 -17.05 -13.24 -8.01
CA SER A 220 -18.23 -12.37 -7.84
C SER A 220 -18.06 -10.97 -8.45
N ALA A 221 -16.83 -10.57 -8.83
CA ALA A 221 -16.57 -9.28 -9.46
C ALA A 221 -16.97 -9.29 -10.93
N LYS A 222 -18.09 -8.62 -11.26
CA LYS A 222 -18.61 -8.49 -12.62
C LYS A 222 -18.12 -7.22 -13.29
N GLY A 223 -17.93 -7.29 -14.60
CA GLY A 223 -17.48 -6.14 -15.42
C GLY A 223 -15.97 -5.88 -15.35
N THR A 224 -15.57 -4.62 -15.62
CA THR A 224 -14.17 -4.22 -15.63
C THR A 224 -13.59 -4.25 -14.23
N TYR A 225 -12.62 -5.13 -13.99
CA TYR A 225 -12.01 -5.32 -12.68
C TYR A 225 -11.05 -4.20 -12.31
N VAL A 226 -10.07 -3.88 -13.17
CA VAL A 226 -9.17 -2.73 -12.97
C VAL A 226 -9.72 -1.51 -13.69
N LYS A 227 -10.22 -0.54 -12.93
CA LYS A 227 -10.81 0.69 -13.46
C LYS A 227 -9.78 1.77 -13.77
N GLY A 228 -8.71 1.82 -13.02
CA GLY A 228 -7.63 2.77 -13.20
C GLY A 228 -6.42 2.44 -12.36
N VAL A 229 -5.24 2.81 -12.85
CA VAL A 229 -3.97 2.67 -12.15
C VAL A 229 -3.27 4.02 -12.18
N THR A 230 -2.73 4.45 -11.04
CA THR A 230 -2.03 5.72 -10.90
C THR A 230 -0.75 5.49 -10.11
N LEU A 231 0.35 6.08 -10.56
CA LEU A 231 1.59 6.16 -9.79
C LEU A 231 1.72 7.56 -9.19
N SER A 232 2.17 7.63 -7.96
CA SER A 232 2.44 8.89 -7.27
C SER A 232 3.71 8.79 -6.43
N SER A 233 4.34 9.93 -6.17
CA SER A 233 5.36 10.02 -5.13
C SER A 233 4.88 10.94 -4.01
N THR A 234 5.52 10.85 -2.85
CA THR A 234 5.17 11.70 -1.72
C THR A 234 5.06 13.17 -2.15
N MET A 235 3.88 13.77 -1.98
CA MET A 235 3.52 15.15 -2.33
C MET A 235 3.45 15.47 -3.83
N SER A 236 3.83 14.59 -4.76
CA SER A 236 3.71 14.83 -6.20
C SER A 236 2.26 14.66 -6.71
N PRO A 237 1.92 15.22 -7.88
CA PRO A 237 0.70 14.81 -8.56
C PRO A 237 0.79 13.34 -9.01
N GLY A 238 -0.37 12.67 -9.13
CA GLY A 238 -0.45 11.32 -9.64
C GLY A 238 -0.37 11.27 -11.16
N VAL A 239 0.34 10.28 -11.69
CA VAL A 239 0.49 10.00 -13.13
C VAL A 239 -0.38 8.79 -13.47
N GLN A 240 -1.31 8.97 -14.43
CA GLN A 240 -2.23 7.89 -14.83
C GLN A 240 -1.54 6.93 -15.79
N ILE A 241 -1.75 5.63 -15.57
CA ILE A 241 -1.19 4.56 -16.37
C ILE A 241 -2.23 4.05 -17.38
N ASP A 242 -1.78 3.83 -18.61
CA ASP A 242 -2.59 3.20 -19.63
C ASP A 242 -2.78 1.71 -19.31
N LYS A 243 -4.03 1.31 -19.15
CA LYS A 243 -4.40 -0.08 -18.86
C LYS A 243 -4.12 -1.03 -20.00
N SER A 244 -4.12 -0.53 -21.24
CA SER A 244 -3.87 -1.34 -22.43
C SER A 244 -2.43 -1.85 -22.50
N THR A 245 -1.50 -1.18 -21.81
CA THR A 245 -0.09 -1.59 -21.74
C THR A 245 0.18 -2.65 -20.66
N ILE A 246 -0.83 -2.96 -19.83
CA ILE A 246 -0.69 -3.93 -18.75
C ILE A 246 -1.03 -5.33 -19.26
N ILE A 247 -0.07 -6.24 -19.19
CA ILE A 247 -0.24 -7.62 -19.63
C ILE A 247 -1.28 -8.33 -18.75
N GLY A 248 -2.32 -8.90 -19.36
CA GLY A 248 -3.34 -9.71 -18.68
C GLY A 248 -4.60 -8.96 -18.24
N LEU A 249 -4.79 -7.71 -18.65
CA LEU A 249 -6.05 -6.96 -18.50
C LEU A 249 -6.96 -7.14 -19.70
#